data_4f54e32e510a9e53c8e8714b6a72c68b
#
_entry.id   4f54e32e510a9e53c8e8714b6a72c68b
#
_cell.length_a   1.000
_cell.length_b   1.000
_cell.length_c   1.000
_cell.angle_alpha   90.00
_cell.angle_beta   90.00
_cell.angle_gamma   90.00
#
_symmetry.space_group_name_H-M   'P 1'
#
loop_
_entity.id
_entity.type
_entity.pdbx_description
1 polymer ?
#
loop_
_entity_poly.entity_id
_entity_poly.type
_entity_poly.pdbx_seq_one_letter_code
_entity_poly.pdbx_strand_id
1 'polypeptide(L)'
;SPFRTKFEKDVEKMRGNICIGCISDTDPQPIMVRSKLGLYAVCSIGVIQNARELSEELLENGCANFETMSSGSINSGGLIGALIAQKSSFVEGIRYAQEKIEGTMSLAIMTEDSILCARDKSGRLPILIGERSDGYCFSFESFAYQKLGYETCHELKAGEILKLTKDGYEILAEGTDQMKICTFLWTYYGYPTACYEGVN
;
A
#
# COMPACT_ATOMS: atom_id res chain seq x y z
N SER A 1 -10.53 10.89 13.09
CA SER A 1 -10.03 12.25 13.39
C SER A 1 -8.97 12.64 12.38
N PRO A 2 -8.89 13.91 11.95
CA PRO A 2 -7.81 14.38 11.09
C PRO A 2 -6.44 14.09 11.73
N PHE A 3 -5.46 13.74 10.89
CA PHE A 3 -4.09 13.43 11.34
C PHE A 3 -3.53 14.50 12.28
N ARG A 4 -3.67 15.77 11.91
CA ARG A 4 -3.19 16.89 12.70
C ARG A 4 -3.78 16.90 14.13
N THR A 5 -5.07 16.69 14.26
CA THR A 5 -5.74 16.68 15.58
C THR A 5 -5.28 15.49 16.42
N LYS A 6 -5.05 14.34 15.80
CA LYS A 6 -4.64 13.11 16.50
C LYS A 6 -3.18 13.15 16.95
N PHE A 7 -2.30 13.73 16.14
CA PHE A 7 -0.85 13.70 16.33
C PHE A 7 -0.21 15.07 16.57
N GLU A 8 -1.00 16.11 16.86
CA GLU A 8 -0.52 17.49 16.98
C GLU A 8 0.71 17.63 17.91
N LYS A 9 0.71 16.91 19.02
CA LYS A 9 1.82 16.94 19.99
C LYS A 9 3.01 16.05 19.60
N ASP A 10 2.78 15.10 18.72
CA ASP A 10 3.78 14.09 18.34
C ASP A 10 4.50 14.48 17.05
N VAL A 11 3.84 15.17 16.13
CA VAL A 11 4.41 15.60 14.83
C VAL A 11 5.71 16.39 15.02
N GLU A 12 5.75 17.30 15.99
CA GLU A 12 6.95 18.11 16.27
C GLU A 12 8.13 17.29 16.78
N LYS A 13 7.86 16.09 17.32
CA LYS A 13 8.87 15.18 17.87
C LYS A 13 9.31 14.13 16.85
N MET A 14 8.53 13.93 15.80
CA MET A 14 8.85 12.96 14.75
C MET A 14 10.17 13.35 14.08
N ARG A 15 11.03 12.37 13.86
CA ARG A 15 12.29 12.50 13.15
C ARG A 15 12.36 11.38 12.13
N GLY A 16 12.89 11.68 10.95
CA GLY A 16 13.03 10.72 9.87
C GLY A 16 12.75 11.38 8.52
N ASN A 17 13.16 10.71 7.46
CA ASN A 17 13.02 11.17 6.08
C ASN A 17 11.93 10.41 5.31
N ILE A 18 11.38 9.36 5.93
CA ILE A 18 10.41 8.45 5.30
C ILE A 18 9.26 8.25 6.26
N CYS A 19 8.04 8.28 5.73
CA CYS A 19 6.85 7.95 6.51
C CYS A 19 5.77 7.33 5.62
N ILE A 20 4.97 6.45 6.21
CA ILE A 20 3.71 5.97 5.62
C ILE A 20 2.57 6.21 6.60
N GLY A 21 1.38 6.37 6.06
CA GLY A 21 0.16 6.53 6.84
C GLY A 21 -1.04 6.01 6.10
N CYS A 22 -2.06 5.62 6.84
CA CYS A 22 -3.32 5.15 6.29
C CYS A 22 -4.48 5.72 7.08
N ILE A 23 -5.54 6.09 6.37
CA ILE A 23 -6.85 6.35 6.96
C ILE A 23 -7.67 5.09 6.72
N SER A 24 -8.06 4.43 7.79
CA SER A 24 -8.86 3.20 7.74
C SER A 24 -9.95 3.24 8.80
N ASP A 25 -11.15 2.85 8.41
CA ASP A 25 -12.30 2.72 9.30
C ASP A 25 -12.43 1.30 9.87
N THR A 26 -11.70 0.35 9.29
CA THR A 26 -11.79 -1.08 9.60
C THR A 26 -10.56 -1.58 10.31
N ASP A 27 -9.41 -1.53 9.66
CA ASP A 27 -8.16 -2.12 10.13
C ASP A 27 -7.22 -1.08 10.71
N PRO A 28 -6.64 -1.26 11.91
CA PRO A 28 -5.52 -0.44 12.36
C PRO A 28 -4.33 -0.64 11.42
N GLN A 29 -3.82 0.46 10.89
CA GLN A 29 -2.69 0.50 9.97
C GLN A 29 -1.85 1.77 10.23
N PRO A 30 -0.53 1.79 9.94
CA PRO A 30 0.28 0.67 9.42
C PRO A 30 0.51 -0.44 10.44
N ILE A 31 0.68 -1.68 9.98
CA ILE A 31 1.07 -2.83 10.79
C ILE A 31 2.58 -3.02 10.70
N MET A 32 3.23 -3.14 11.87
CA MET A 32 4.64 -3.48 11.96
C MET A 32 4.83 -4.99 11.86
N VAL A 33 5.66 -5.41 10.93
CA VAL A 33 5.97 -6.82 10.68
C VAL A 33 7.46 -7.06 10.88
N ARG A 34 7.81 -8.11 11.62
CA ARG A 34 9.17 -8.63 11.70
C ARG A 34 9.23 -10.02 11.09
N SER A 35 10.02 -10.20 10.06
CA SER A 35 10.19 -11.46 9.36
C SER A 35 11.66 -11.69 9.00
N LYS A 36 11.95 -12.75 8.24
CA LYS A 36 13.28 -12.96 7.64
C LYS A 36 13.72 -11.84 6.68
N LEU A 37 12.79 -11.02 6.21
CA LEU A 37 13.07 -9.85 5.36
C LEU A 37 13.43 -8.59 6.18
N GLY A 38 13.46 -8.69 7.52
CA GLY A 38 13.74 -7.59 8.42
C GLY A 38 12.49 -7.06 9.13
N LEU A 39 12.60 -5.82 9.61
CA LEU A 39 11.49 -5.05 10.19
C LEU A 39 10.95 -4.09 9.14
N TYR A 40 9.65 -4.10 8.94
CA TYR A 40 8.97 -3.21 7.98
C TYR A 40 7.55 -2.91 8.44
N ALA A 41 6.98 -1.83 7.89
CA ALA A 41 5.59 -1.47 8.14
C ALA A 41 4.76 -1.65 6.86
N VAL A 42 3.54 -2.15 6.99
CA VAL A 42 2.62 -2.41 5.87
C VAL A 42 1.37 -1.56 6.00
N CYS A 43 1.05 -0.82 4.95
CA CYS A 43 -0.26 -0.24 4.71
C CYS A 43 -0.88 -0.87 3.47
N SER A 44 -2.16 -1.16 3.50
CA SER A 44 -2.87 -1.69 2.34
C SER A 44 -4.26 -1.08 2.20
N ILE A 45 -4.75 -1.06 0.97
CA ILE A 45 -6.12 -0.71 0.65
C ILE A 45 -6.67 -1.74 -0.33
N GLY A 46 -7.91 -2.16 -0.09
CA GLY A 46 -8.58 -3.16 -0.91
C GLY A 46 -9.44 -4.09 -0.07
N VAL A 47 -9.93 -5.14 -0.71
CA VAL A 47 -10.75 -6.18 -0.08
C VAL A 47 -10.17 -7.54 -0.45
N ILE A 48 -9.78 -8.31 0.55
CA ILE A 48 -9.29 -9.69 0.41
C ILE A 48 -10.47 -10.62 0.65
N GLN A 49 -11.02 -11.20 -0.42
CA GLN A 49 -12.22 -12.03 -0.34
C GLN A 49 -11.94 -13.40 0.29
N ASN A 50 -10.78 -13.96 0.03
CA ASN A 50 -10.34 -15.27 0.53
C ASN A 50 -9.42 -15.16 1.78
N ALA A 51 -9.57 -14.10 2.59
CA ALA A 51 -8.70 -13.85 3.75
C ALA A 51 -8.70 -15.01 4.75
N ARG A 52 -9.85 -15.62 4.99
CA ARG A 52 -9.98 -16.76 5.90
C ARG A 52 -9.22 -17.98 5.40
N GLU A 53 -9.42 -18.35 4.15
CA GLU A 53 -8.77 -19.50 3.52
C GLU A 53 -7.24 -19.35 3.51
N LEU A 54 -6.76 -18.14 3.15
CA LEU A 54 -5.33 -17.83 3.17
C LEU A 54 -4.73 -17.90 4.58
N SER A 55 -5.46 -17.47 5.59
CA SER A 55 -4.99 -17.55 6.97
C SER A 55 -4.91 -18.99 7.47
N GLU A 56 -5.91 -19.82 7.14
CA GLU A 56 -5.91 -21.25 7.45
C GLU A 56 -4.73 -21.96 6.77
N GLU A 57 -4.49 -21.70 5.46
CA GLU A 57 -3.33 -22.22 4.72
C GLU A 57 -2.00 -21.83 5.38
N LEU A 58 -1.86 -20.56 5.80
CA LEU A 58 -0.65 -20.08 6.43
C LEU A 58 -0.42 -20.70 7.83
N LEU A 59 -1.48 -20.89 8.62
CA LEU A 59 -1.40 -21.57 9.92
C LEU A 59 -0.99 -23.03 9.76
N GLU A 60 -1.55 -23.75 8.80
CA GLU A 60 -1.17 -25.13 8.48
C GLU A 60 0.30 -25.23 8.03
N ASN A 61 0.82 -24.21 7.35
CA ASN A 61 2.20 -24.11 6.89
C ASN A 61 3.18 -23.56 7.96
N GLY A 62 2.74 -23.45 9.21
CA GLY A 62 3.61 -23.12 10.35
C GLY A 62 3.67 -21.62 10.71
N CYS A 63 2.79 -20.78 10.18
CA CYS A 63 2.59 -19.44 10.72
C CYS A 63 1.95 -19.55 12.10
N ALA A 64 2.56 -18.94 13.12
CA ALA A 64 2.18 -19.20 14.52
C ALA A 64 0.85 -18.54 14.93
N ASN A 65 0.59 -17.33 14.41
CA ASN A 65 -0.60 -16.54 14.76
C ASN A 65 -0.83 -15.39 13.78
N PHE A 66 -2.04 -14.82 13.84
CA PHE A 66 -2.42 -13.58 13.18
C PHE A 66 -2.99 -12.61 14.20
N GLU A 67 -2.78 -11.34 13.97
CA GLU A 67 -3.50 -10.28 14.67
C GLU A 67 -4.97 -10.29 14.21
N THR A 68 -5.87 -10.45 15.18
CA THR A 68 -7.31 -10.40 14.94
C THR A 68 -7.90 -9.10 15.48
N MET A 69 -8.87 -8.60 14.75
CA MET A 69 -9.66 -7.46 15.17
C MET A 69 -10.63 -7.84 16.29
N SER A 70 -11.14 -6.87 17.01
CA SER A 70 -12.18 -7.09 18.03
C SER A 70 -13.45 -7.76 17.46
N SER A 71 -13.68 -7.62 16.16
CA SER A 71 -14.74 -8.31 15.41
C SER A 71 -14.46 -9.80 15.15
N GLY A 72 -13.24 -10.28 15.44
CA GLY A 72 -12.77 -11.62 15.08
C GLY A 72 -12.25 -11.74 13.64
N SER A 73 -12.30 -10.68 12.84
CA SER A 73 -11.70 -10.66 11.50
C SER A 73 -10.18 -10.54 11.57
N ILE A 74 -9.50 -11.04 10.53
CA ILE A 74 -8.04 -10.98 10.42
C ILE A 74 -7.66 -9.60 9.89
N ASN A 75 -6.61 -8.99 10.46
CA ASN A 75 -6.07 -7.75 9.95
C ASN A 75 -5.45 -7.97 8.56
N SER A 76 -5.92 -7.20 7.57
CA SER A 76 -5.48 -7.32 6.17
C SER A 76 -3.97 -7.07 6.00
N GLY A 77 -3.44 -6.05 6.68
CA GLY A 77 -1.99 -5.74 6.65
C GLY A 77 -1.14 -6.86 7.25
N GLY A 78 -1.60 -7.47 8.35
CA GLY A 78 -0.96 -8.63 8.98
C GLY A 78 -0.94 -9.85 8.06
N LEU A 79 -2.08 -10.15 7.41
CA LEU A 79 -2.18 -11.24 6.44
C LEU A 79 -1.26 -11.05 5.24
N ILE A 80 -1.26 -9.84 4.67
CA ILE A 80 -0.36 -9.48 3.56
C ILE A 80 1.10 -9.63 3.99
N GLY A 81 1.47 -9.12 5.16
CA GLY A 81 2.82 -9.26 5.71
C GLY A 81 3.26 -10.72 5.88
N ALA A 82 2.35 -11.58 6.33
CA ALA A 82 2.61 -13.02 6.46
C ALA A 82 2.79 -13.72 5.11
N LEU A 83 2.00 -13.36 4.09
CA LEU A 83 2.17 -13.87 2.72
C LEU A 83 3.53 -13.45 2.13
N ILE A 84 3.89 -12.18 2.28
CA ILE A 84 5.17 -11.65 1.80
C ILE A 84 6.35 -12.35 2.48
N ALA A 85 6.25 -12.62 3.77
CA ALA A 85 7.28 -13.31 4.54
C ALA A 85 7.53 -14.77 4.12
N GLN A 86 6.64 -15.38 3.32
CA GLN A 86 6.88 -16.74 2.77
C GLN A 86 8.03 -16.77 1.76
N LYS A 87 8.37 -15.65 1.13
CA LYS A 87 9.37 -15.57 0.05
C LYS A 87 10.69 -14.97 0.52
N SER A 88 11.72 -15.06 -0.31
CA SER A 88 13.09 -14.66 0.03
C SER A 88 13.39 -13.17 -0.24
N SER A 89 12.52 -12.49 -0.98
CA SER A 89 12.61 -11.06 -1.24
C SER A 89 11.24 -10.39 -1.19
N PHE A 90 11.23 -9.07 -1.02
CA PHE A 90 9.98 -8.30 -1.05
C PHE A 90 9.27 -8.42 -2.40
N VAL A 91 10.01 -8.37 -3.52
CA VAL A 91 9.41 -8.47 -4.85
C VAL A 91 8.71 -9.82 -5.05
N GLU A 92 9.40 -10.92 -4.71
CA GLU A 92 8.80 -12.26 -4.78
C GLU A 92 7.61 -12.39 -3.82
N GLY A 93 7.73 -11.83 -2.61
CA GLY A 93 6.66 -11.85 -1.62
C GLY A 93 5.42 -11.08 -2.05
N ILE A 94 5.61 -9.89 -2.62
CA ILE A 94 4.51 -9.08 -3.15
C ILE A 94 3.85 -9.78 -4.33
N ARG A 95 4.62 -10.33 -5.27
CA ARG A 95 4.09 -11.13 -6.38
C ARG A 95 3.27 -12.32 -5.89
N TYR A 96 3.80 -13.05 -4.92
CA TYR A 96 3.10 -14.17 -4.30
C TYR A 96 1.77 -13.74 -3.67
N ALA A 97 1.76 -12.63 -2.93
CA ALA A 97 0.54 -12.08 -2.37
C ALA A 97 -0.45 -11.65 -3.46
N GLN A 98 0.02 -10.97 -4.52
CA GLN A 98 -0.81 -10.60 -5.68
C GLN A 98 -1.45 -11.81 -6.38
N GLU A 99 -0.75 -12.94 -6.44
CA GLU A 99 -1.26 -14.19 -7.04
C GLU A 99 -2.30 -14.88 -6.15
N LYS A 100 -2.02 -14.98 -4.85
CA LYS A 100 -2.85 -15.70 -3.88
C LYS A 100 -4.13 -14.96 -3.49
N ILE A 101 -4.08 -13.63 -3.46
CA ILE A 101 -5.23 -12.83 -3.01
C ILE A 101 -6.30 -12.77 -4.10
N GLU A 102 -7.50 -13.16 -3.71
CA GLU A 102 -8.72 -12.91 -4.46
C GLU A 102 -9.34 -11.59 -4.01
N GLY A 103 -9.54 -10.67 -4.96
CA GLY A 103 -10.03 -9.33 -4.67
C GLY A 103 -9.08 -8.23 -5.13
N THR A 104 -8.87 -7.24 -4.28
CA THR A 104 -7.99 -6.09 -4.55
C THR A 104 -7.01 -5.88 -3.42
N MET A 105 -5.77 -5.53 -3.77
CA MET A 105 -4.72 -5.24 -2.82
C MET A 105 -3.71 -4.28 -3.44
N SER A 106 -3.86 -3.00 -3.17
CA SER A 106 -2.79 -2.02 -3.37
C SER A 106 -2.12 -1.75 -2.03
N LEU A 107 -0.80 -1.68 -1.99
CA LEU A 107 -0.06 -1.62 -0.74
C LEU A 107 1.17 -0.71 -0.80
N ALA A 108 1.59 -0.26 0.37
CA ALA A 108 2.88 0.36 0.61
C ALA A 108 3.58 -0.33 1.77
N ILE A 109 4.85 -0.66 1.57
CA ILE A 109 5.73 -1.24 2.59
C ILE A 109 6.86 -0.26 2.88
N MET A 110 6.96 0.22 4.11
CA MET A 110 8.08 1.04 4.53
C MET A 110 9.15 0.15 5.16
N THR A 111 10.35 0.25 4.61
CA THR A 111 11.58 -0.31 5.17
C THR A 111 12.39 0.78 5.86
N GLU A 112 13.62 0.48 6.26
CA GLU A 112 14.50 1.45 6.90
C GLU A 112 14.90 2.61 5.94
N ASP A 113 15.03 2.33 4.64
CA ASP A 113 15.58 3.24 3.64
C ASP A 113 14.67 3.57 2.46
N SER A 114 13.52 2.94 2.36
CA SER A 114 12.67 3.02 1.18
C SER A 114 11.20 2.70 1.46
N ILE A 115 10.36 3.03 0.47
CA ILE A 115 8.98 2.60 0.42
C ILE A 115 8.78 1.77 -0.86
N LEU A 116 8.24 0.57 -0.70
CA LEU A 116 7.80 -0.26 -1.82
C LEU A 116 6.31 0.00 -2.03
N CYS A 117 5.94 0.46 -3.21
CA CYS A 117 4.56 0.62 -3.63
C CYS A 117 4.20 -0.50 -4.60
N ALA A 118 3.06 -1.14 -4.40
CA ALA A 118 2.60 -2.17 -5.32
C ALA A 118 1.09 -2.04 -5.58
N ARG A 119 0.73 -1.93 -6.86
CA ARG A 119 -0.66 -1.90 -7.31
C ARG A 119 -1.19 -3.32 -7.44
N ASP A 120 -2.46 -3.54 -7.15
CA ASP A 120 -3.08 -4.85 -7.29
C ASP A 120 -3.02 -5.37 -8.75
N LYS A 121 -3.06 -6.69 -8.90
CA LYS A 121 -2.92 -7.36 -10.21
C LYS A 121 -4.02 -6.97 -11.22
N SER A 122 -5.16 -6.50 -10.74
CA SER A 122 -6.26 -6.04 -11.61
C SER A 122 -6.21 -4.54 -11.91
N GLY A 123 -5.34 -3.79 -11.23
CA GLY A 123 -5.18 -2.35 -11.39
C GLY A 123 -6.38 -1.52 -10.94
N ARG A 124 -7.26 -2.10 -10.10
CA ARG A 124 -8.51 -1.45 -9.72
C ARG A 124 -8.30 -0.20 -8.87
N LEU A 125 -7.36 -0.26 -7.94
CA LEU A 125 -7.05 0.84 -7.04
C LEU A 125 -5.74 1.50 -7.50
N PRO A 126 -5.75 2.78 -7.91
CA PRO A 126 -4.57 3.46 -8.40
C PRO A 126 -3.54 3.68 -7.30
N ILE A 127 -2.28 3.78 -7.68
CA ILE A 127 -1.20 4.36 -6.88
C ILE A 127 -0.46 5.33 -7.78
N LEU A 128 -0.38 6.58 -7.35
CA LEU A 128 0.29 7.64 -8.07
C LEU A 128 1.51 8.11 -7.28
N ILE A 129 2.58 8.42 -7.98
CA ILE A 129 3.81 8.99 -7.41
C ILE A 129 3.86 10.47 -7.78
N GLY A 130 4.04 11.29 -6.77
CA GLY A 130 4.27 12.72 -6.92
C GLY A 130 5.70 13.08 -6.63
N GLU A 131 6.24 14.02 -7.39
CA GLU A 131 7.59 14.55 -7.29
C GLU A 131 7.57 16.04 -6.97
N ARG A 132 8.52 16.47 -6.14
CA ARG A 132 8.85 17.87 -5.87
C ARG A 132 10.36 17.99 -5.66
N SER A 133 10.91 19.19 -5.73
CA SER A 133 12.35 19.44 -5.61
C SER A 133 13.00 18.92 -4.31
N ASP A 134 12.23 18.68 -3.27
CA ASP A 134 12.69 18.23 -1.96
C ASP A 134 12.27 16.79 -1.61
N GLY A 135 11.64 16.06 -2.53
CA GLY A 135 11.30 14.66 -2.30
C GLY A 135 10.12 14.12 -3.12
N TYR A 136 9.73 12.92 -2.76
CA TYR A 136 8.69 12.15 -3.41
C TYR A 136 7.56 11.83 -2.44
N CYS A 137 6.38 11.62 -2.98
CA CYS A 137 5.24 11.11 -2.23
C CYS A 137 4.47 10.08 -3.06
N PHE A 138 3.62 9.31 -2.40
CA PHE A 138 2.65 8.46 -3.07
C PHE A 138 1.26 8.67 -2.48
N SER A 139 0.24 8.45 -3.29
CA SER A 139 -1.16 8.52 -2.86
C SER A 139 -2.03 7.68 -3.79
N PHE A 140 -3.23 7.36 -3.32
CA PHE A 140 -4.28 6.77 -4.16
C PHE A 140 -5.04 7.84 -4.97
N GLU A 141 -4.80 9.11 -4.68
CA GLU A 141 -5.43 10.25 -5.35
C GLU A 141 -4.43 11.38 -5.57
N SER A 142 -4.40 11.94 -6.79
CA SER A 142 -3.46 12.99 -7.15
C SER A 142 -3.72 14.31 -6.42
N PHE A 143 -4.98 14.66 -6.17
CA PHE A 143 -5.33 15.95 -5.58
C PHE A 143 -4.67 16.19 -4.22
N ALA A 144 -4.45 15.12 -3.44
CA ALA A 144 -3.92 15.22 -2.09
C ALA A 144 -2.52 15.84 -2.06
N TYR A 145 -1.64 15.42 -2.96
CA TYR A 145 -0.27 15.92 -3.01
C TYR A 145 -0.10 17.13 -3.94
N GLN A 146 -0.98 17.31 -4.95
CA GLN A 146 -0.97 18.50 -5.80
C GLN A 146 -1.16 19.79 -4.99
N LYS A 147 -2.02 19.75 -3.96
CA LYS A 147 -2.18 20.87 -3.01
C LYS A 147 -0.93 21.19 -2.20
N LEU A 148 0.00 20.25 -2.12
CA LEU A 148 1.29 20.42 -1.45
C LEU A 148 2.41 20.78 -2.44
N GLY A 149 2.07 21.01 -3.71
CA GLY A 149 3.01 21.42 -4.76
C GLY A 149 3.80 20.28 -5.37
N TYR A 150 3.34 19.03 -5.23
CA TYR A 150 3.91 17.89 -5.96
C TYR A 150 3.22 17.75 -7.32
N GLU A 151 3.99 17.32 -8.32
CA GLU A 151 3.50 16.98 -9.64
C GLU A 151 3.52 15.45 -9.82
N THR A 152 2.52 14.90 -10.52
CA THR A 152 2.49 13.46 -10.82
C THR A 152 3.62 13.11 -11.78
N CYS A 153 4.53 12.25 -11.38
CA CYS A 153 5.62 11.77 -12.23
C CYS A 153 5.42 10.32 -12.69
N HIS A 154 4.64 9.52 -11.98
CA HIS A 154 4.34 8.12 -12.36
C HIS A 154 3.00 7.66 -11.80
N GLU A 155 2.28 6.85 -12.55
CA GLU A 155 1.11 6.11 -12.12
C GLU A 155 1.37 4.61 -12.34
N LEU A 156 1.30 3.81 -11.26
CA LEU A 156 1.63 2.40 -11.32
C LEU A 156 0.64 1.65 -12.21
N LYS A 157 1.15 0.79 -13.09
CA LYS A 157 0.37 -0.16 -13.88
C LYS A 157 -0.18 -1.30 -13.01
N ALA A 158 -1.14 -2.05 -13.54
CA ALA A 158 -1.68 -3.22 -12.86
C ALA A 158 -0.57 -4.21 -12.51
N GLY A 159 -0.47 -4.57 -11.25
CA GLY A 159 0.55 -5.49 -10.74
C GLY A 159 1.95 -4.91 -10.63
N GLU A 160 2.20 -3.66 -11.00
CA GLU A 160 3.52 -3.04 -10.90
C GLU A 160 4.02 -2.94 -9.45
N ILE A 161 5.33 -3.13 -9.27
CA ILE A 161 6.03 -2.95 -8.00
C ILE A 161 7.13 -1.92 -8.19
N LEU A 162 7.10 -0.86 -7.40
CA LEU A 162 8.00 0.28 -7.46
C LEU A 162 8.65 0.49 -6.10
N LYS A 163 9.95 0.79 -6.09
CA LYS A 163 10.71 1.25 -4.92
C LYS A 163 10.87 2.76 -4.98
N LEU A 164 10.45 3.44 -3.92
CA LEU A 164 10.57 4.87 -3.75
C LEU A 164 11.61 5.18 -2.68
N THR A 165 12.54 6.07 -2.98
CA THR A 165 13.57 6.57 -2.07
C THR A 165 13.53 8.10 -2.05
N LYS A 166 14.39 8.72 -1.25
CA LYS A 166 14.55 10.18 -1.26
C LYS A 166 15.13 10.74 -2.57
N ASP A 167 15.86 9.90 -3.33
CA ASP A 167 16.61 10.29 -4.53
C ASP A 167 15.87 9.96 -5.84
N GLY A 168 14.73 9.25 -5.76
CA GLY A 168 13.96 8.85 -6.93
C GLY A 168 13.17 7.57 -6.73
N TYR A 169 12.67 7.03 -7.84
CA TYR A 169 11.99 5.75 -7.85
C TYR A 169 12.58 4.79 -8.87
N GLU A 170 12.38 3.50 -8.63
CA GLU A 170 12.83 2.40 -9.49
C GLU A 170 11.70 1.38 -9.64
N ILE A 171 11.40 0.97 -10.88
CA ILE A 171 10.44 -0.11 -11.14
C ILE A 171 11.16 -1.43 -10.91
N LEU A 172 10.76 -2.15 -9.87
CA LEU A 172 11.33 -3.46 -9.51
C LEU A 172 10.67 -4.61 -10.25
N ALA A 173 9.41 -4.44 -10.64
CA ALA A 173 8.68 -5.43 -11.42
C ALA A 173 7.61 -4.74 -12.26
N GLU A 174 7.69 -4.93 -13.56
CA GLU A 174 6.79 -4.34 -14.54
C GLU A 174 5.34 -4.79 -14.32
N GLY A 175 4.42 -3.86 -14.55
CA GLY A 175 2.99 -4.10 -14.58
C GLY A 175 2.46 -4.39 -15.97
N THR A 176 1.15 -4.46 -16.10
CA THR A 176 0.44 -4.63 -17.37
C THR A 176 -0.56 -3.49 -17.59
N ASP A 177 -0.88 -3.23 -18.86
CA ASP A 177 -1.92 -2.25 -19.23
C ASP A 177 -3.33 -2.85 -19.17
N GLN A 178 -3.45 -4.14 -18.85
CA GLN A 178 -4.75 -4.82 -18.68
C GLN A 178 -5.31 -4.54 -17.29
N MET A 179 -6.19 -3.56 -17.20
CA MET A 179 -6.76 -3.09 -15.95
C MET A 179 -8.28 -3.25 -15.90
N LYS A 180 -8.80 -3.46 -14.70
CA LYS A 180 -10.24 -3.38 -14.39
C LYS A 180 -10.52 -2.05 -13.72
N ILE A 181 -10.68 -1.00 -14.51
CA ILE A 181 -10.94 0.35 -14.02
C ILE A 181 -12.23 0.37 -13.18
N CYS A 182 -12.15 0.95 -12.00
CA CYS A 182 -13.29 1.09 -11.11
C CYS A 182 -14.02 2.42 -11.38
N THR A 183 -15.10 2.38 -12.14
CA THR A 183 -15.93 3.55 -12.42
C THR A 183 -16.53 4.19 -11.16
N PHE A 184 -16.69 3.42 -10.09
CA PHE A 184 -17.17 3.91 -8.81
C PHE A 184 -16.20 4.90 -8.15
N LEU A 185 -14.89 4.68 -8.27
CA LEU A 185 -13.87 5.65 -7.83
C LEU A 185 -14.06 7.00 -8.54
N TRP A 186 -14.31 6.98 -9.83
CA TRP A 186 -14.50 8.18 -10.65
C TRP A 186 -15.78 8.93 -10.32
N THR A 187 -16.85 8.20 -10.03
CA THR A 187 -18.19 8.77 -9.88
C THR A 187 -18.48 9.27 -8.47
N TYR A 188 -17.95 8.58 -7.46
CA TYR A 188 -18.34 8.82 -6.06
C TYR A 188 -17.20 9.25 -5.14
N TYR A 189 -15.96 8.83 -5.42
CA TYR A 189 -14.82 9.12 -4.55
C TYR A 189 -13.86 10.15 -5.12
N GLY A 190 -13.74 10.25 -6.45
CA GLY A 190 -12.83 11.18 -7.09
C GLY A 190 -13.17 12.63 -6.79
N TYR A 191 -12.18 13.40 -6.33
CA TYR A 191 -12.32 14.84 -6.30
C TYR A 191 -12.32 15.39 -7.72
N PRO A 192 -13.03 16.51 -7.99
CA PRO A 192 -13.07 17.12 -9.34
C PRO A 192 -11.71 17.47 -9.95
N THR A 193 -10.67 17.58 -9.12
CA THR A 193 -9.29 17.86 -9.53
C THR A 193 -8.40 16.63 -9.53
N ALA A 194 -8.93 15.45 -9.20
CA ALA A 194 -8.16 14.21 -9.25
C ALA A 194 -8.03 13.72 -10.69
N CYS A 195 -6.87 13.20 -11.02
CA CYS A 195 -6.60 12.55 -12.30
C CYS A 195 -6.34 11.07 -12.07
N TYR A 196 -7.03 10.22 -12.81
CA TYR A 196 -6.84 8.77 -12.81
C TYR A 196 -6.68 8.27 -14.24
N GLU A 197 -5.67 7.46 -14.50
CA GLU A 197 -5.38 6.90 -15.83
C GLU A 197 -5.33 8.00 -16.92
N GLY A 198 -4.77 9.16 -16.56
CA GLY A 198 -4.65 10.30 -17.49
C GLY A 198 -5.96 11.05 -17.77
N VAL A 199 -7.04 10.75 -17.04
CA VAL A 199 -8.35 11.41 -17.20
C VAL A 199 -8.71 12.19 -15.93
N ASN A 200 -9.13 13.45 -16.10
CA ASN A 200 -9.62 14.36 -15.06
C ASN A 200 -11.14 14.29 -14.94
#